data_83144b8de115370d13f14ee2c54ac006
#
_entry.id   83144b8de115370d13f14ee2c54ac006
#
_cell.length_a   1.000
_cell.length_b   1.000
_cell.length_c   1.000
_cell.angle_alpha   90.00
_cell.angle_beta   90.00
_cell.angle_gamma   90.00
#
_symmetry.space_group_name_H-M   'P 1'
#
loop_
_entity.id
_entity.type
_entity.pdbx_description
1 polymer ?
#
loop_
_entity_poly.entity_id
_entity_poly.type
_entity_poly.pdbx_seq_one_letter_code
_entity_poly.pdbx_strand_id
1 'polypeptide(L)'
;NHAQGVAAAARLYNKNSTLVMPSDAPLSKIQGVKSYGGNIIFYDRYKEDRVKIAKKISLEKGYDLIPPYDHKDIILGQGTLGLEVLDQLKDIDFVPDTVLCCCGGGGLISGLSIALKSQWNNLNIHPVEPEFWDDTRISLKEKKRHTITNKKSSICDALLSETPGELTFRINKKLLSFGISVTDQQAM
;
A
#
# COMPACT_ATOMS: atom_id res chain seq x y z
N ASN A 1 3.10 -6.97 2.78
CA ASN A 1 2.74 -7.57 1.48
C ASN A 1 3.75 -7.20 0.39
N HIS A 2 4.11 -5.91 0.24
CA HIS A 2 5.03 -5.43 -0.80
C HIS A 2 6.38 -6.19 -0.82
N ALA A 3 7.01 -6.39 0.33
CA ALA A 3 8.28 -7.11 0.44
C ALA A 3 8.20 -8.53 -0.15
N GLN A 4 7.13 -9.27 0.16
CA GLN A 4 6.91 -10.61 -0.41
C GLN A 4 6.65 -10.54 -1.92
N GLY A 5 5.86 -9.58 -2.38
CA GLY A 5 5.60 -9.37 -3.81
C GLY A 5 6.87 -9.09 -4.61
N VAL A 6 7.75 -8.22 -4.09
CA VAL A 6 9.05 -7.94 -4.71
C VAL A 6 9.94 -9.19 -4.73
N ALA A 7 10.02 -9.94 -3.62
CA ALA A 7 10.81 -11.16 -3.56
C ALA A 7 10.29 -12.23 -4.53
N ALA A 8 8.96 -12.42 -4.61
CA ALA A 8 8.33 -13.35 -5.53
C ALA A 8 8.58 -12.96 -7.01
N ALA A 9 8.40 -11.69 -7.35
CA ALA A 9 8.67 -11.18 -8.69
C ALA A 9 10.15 -11.34 -9.06
N ALA A 10 11.06 -10.98 -8.16
CA ALA A 10 12.50 -11.16 -8.38
C ALA A 10 12.85 -12.63 -8.68
N ARG A 11 12.30 -13.55 -7.89
CA ARG A 11 12.48 -15.00 -8.14
C ARG A 11 11.97 -15.43 -9.52
N LEU A 12 10.78 -14.93 -9.91
CA LEU A 12 10.17 -15.25 -11.20
C LEU A 12 11.08 -14.83 -12.38
N TYR A 13 11.75 -13.70 -12.23
CA TYR A 13 12.66 -13.15 -13.26
C TYR A 13 14.15 -13.51 -13.03
N ASN A 14 14.45 -14.47 -12.13
CA ASN A 14 15.82 -14.88 -11.79
C ASN A 14 16.71 -13.69 -11.37
N LYS A 15 16.13 -12.75 -10.58
CA LYS A 15 16.85 -11.59 -10.04
C LYS A 15 17.00 -11.70 -8.52
N ASN A 16 18.07 -11.11 -8.01
CA ASN A 16 18.25 -10.96 -6.57
C ASN A 16 17.41 -9.81 -6.04
N SER A 17 16.88 -9.97 -4.83
CA SER A 17 16.16 -8.89 -4.13
C SER A 17 16.69 -8.69 -2.72
N THR A 18 16.72 -7.43 -2.29
CA THR A 18 17.05 -7.05 -0.90
C THR A 18 15.92 -6.20 -0.35
N LEU A 19 15.34 -6.66 0.75
CA LEU A 19 14.14 -6.07 1.36
C LEU A 19 14.51 -5.42 2.69
N VAL A 20 14.16 -4.15 2.86
CA VAL A 20 14.29 -3.45 4.15
C VAL A 20 13.00 -3.64 4.93
N MET A 21 13.05 -4.42 5.99
CA MET A 21 11.88 -4.81 6.79
C MET A 21 12.07 -4.42 8.26
N PRO A 22 11.00 -4.04 8.98
CA PRO A 22 11.14 -3.76 10.39
C PRO A 22 11.47 -5.04 11.18
N SER A 23 12.28 -4.92 12.22
CA SER A 23 12.71 -6.06 13.06
C SER A 23 11.57 -6.74 13.81
N ASP A 24 10.47 -6.03 14.03
CA ASP A 24 9.24 -6.51 14.66
C ASP A 24 8.17 -6.95 13.64
N ALA A 25 8.55 -7.16 12.38
CA ALA A 25 7.62 -7.67 11.36
C ALA A 25 7.11 -9.08 11.74
N PRO A 26 5.84 -9.41 11.43
CA PRO A 26 5.29 -10.74 11.65
C PRO A 26 6.17 -11.84 11.03
N LEU A 27 6.40 -12.93 11.78
CA LEU A 27 7.22 -14.06 11.33
C LEU A 27 6.78 -14.63 9.98
N SER A 28 5.47 -14.69 9.73
CA SER A 28 4.91 -15.15 8.45
C SER A 28 5.38 -14.31 7.27
N LYS A 29 5.50 -12.98 7.43
CA LYS A 29 6.00 -12.07 6.39
C LYS A 29 7.50 -12.27 6.16
N ILE A 30 8.28 -12.43 7.23
CA ILE A 30 9.72 -12.71 7.16
C ILE A 30 9.97 -14.05 6.46
N GLN A 31 9.25 -15.10 6.86
CA GLN A 31 9.35 -16.42 6.25
C GLN A 31 8.92 -16.41 4.78
N GLY A 32 7.86 -15.67 4.44
CA GLY A 32 7.41 -15.51 3.06
C GLY A 32 8.48 -14.88 2.17
N VAL A 33 9.15 -13.82 2.62
CA VAL A 33 10.27 -13.21 1.86
C VAL A 33 11.41 -14.19 1.68
N LYS A 34 11.81 -14.89 2.75
CA LYS A 34 12.90 -15.91 2.70
C LYS A 34 12.58 -17.07 1.78
N SER A 35 11.33 -17.55 1.76
CA SER A 35 10.91 -18.66 0.88
C SER A 35 11.02 -18.32 -0.61
N TYR A 36 10.93 -17.03 -0.96
CA TYR A 36 11.18 -16.55 -2.32
C TYR A 36 12.65 -16.22 -2.60
N GLY A 37 13.56 -16.44 -1.62
CA GLY A 37 14.98 -16.16 -1.78
C GLY A 37 15.36 -14.69 -1.60
N GLY A 38 14.45 -13.87 -1.04
CA GLY A 38 14.73 -12.47 -0.75
C GLY A 38 15.70 -12.30 0.41
N ASN A 39 16.68 -11.42 0.26
CA ASN A 39 17.61 -11.04 1.30
C ASN A 39 16.98 -9.94 2.17
N ILE A 40 17.03 -10.07 3.52
CA ILE A 40 16.38 -9.12 4.41
C ILE A 40 17.42 -8.32 5.19
N ILE A 41 17.24 -7.01 5.19
CA ILE A 41 17.94 -6.07 6.09
C ILE A 41 16.89 -5.55 7.06
N PHE A 42 17.08 -5.85 8.35
CA PHE A 42 16.19 -5.39 9.40
C PHE A 42 16.51 -3.97 9.83
N TYR A 43 15.48 -3.22 10.22
CA TYR A 43 15.61 -1.89 10.81
C TYR A 43 14.65 -1.72 11.99
N ASP A 44 14.97 -0.80 12.91
CA ASP A 44 14.09 -0.39 14.00
C ASP A 44 13.14 0.71 13.51
N ARG A 45 11.85 0.40 13.36
CA ARG A 45 10.84 1.35 12.82
C ARG A 45 10.63 2.60 13.68
N TYR A 46 11.08 2.57 14.93
CA TYR A 46 10.94 3.70 15.86
C TYR A 46 12.17 4.61 15.88
N LYS A 47 13.33 4.14 15.41
CA LYS A 47 14.61 4.85 15.49
C LYS A 47 15.23 5.12 14.14
N GLU A 48 14.88 4.35 13.12
CA GLU A 48 15.55 4.37 11.83
C GLU A 48 14.58 4.71 10.70
N ASP A 49 15.12 5.34 9.65
CA ASP A 49 14.37 5.72 8.45
C ASP A 49 14.60 4.68 7.35
N ARG A 50 13.59 3.82 7.11
CA ARG A 50 13.64 2.79 6.08
C ARG A 50 13.93 3.32 4.68
N VAL A 51 13.47 4.55 4.37
CA VAL A 51 13.66 5.15 3.04
C VAL A 51 15.12 5.53 2.85
N LYS A 52 15.77 6.11 3.87
CA LYS A 52 17.19 6.41 3.84
C LYS A 52 18.05 5.15 3.73
N ILE A 53 17.71 4.09 4.49
CA ILE A 53 18.41 2.80 4.43
C ILE A 53 18.30 2.20 3.02
N ALA A 54 17.09 2.14 2.46
CA ALA A 54 16.86 1.58 1.13
C ALA A 54 17.57 2.38 0.03
N LYS A 55 17.55 3.72 0.09
CA LYS A 55 18.29 4.59 -0.84
C LYS A 55 19.79 4.38 -0.76
N LYS A 56 20.35 4.27 0.46
CA LYS A 56 21.77 4.01 0.66
C LYS A 56 22.19 2.70 0.00
N ILE A 57 21.44 1.61 0.24
CA ILE A 57 21.72 0.29 -0.34
C ILE A 57 21.61 0.34 -1.87
N SER A 58 20.59 1.00 -2.40
CA SER A 58 20.39 1.19 -3.84
C SER A 58 21.61 1.86 -4.49
N LEU A 59 22.10 2.96 -3.89
CA LEU A 59 23.27 3.68 -4.38
C LEU A 59 24.57 2.87 -4.27
N GLU A 60 24.80 2.21 -3.13
CA GLU A 60 26.04 1.45 -2.88
C GLU A 60 26.16 0.20 -3.74
N LYS A 61 25.03 -0.44 -4.07
CA LYS A 61 25.00 -1.71 -4.82
C LYS A 61 24.53 -1.58 -6.26
N GLY A 62 24.15 -0.38 -6.70
CA GLY A 62 23.57 -0.15 -8.03
C GLY A 62 22.23 -0.87 -8.24
N TYR A 63 21.40 -0.98 -7.19
CA TYR A 63 20.10 -1.66 -7.26
C TYR A 63 19.00 -0.67 -7.58
N ASP A 64 18.02 -1.11 -8.38
CA ASP A 64 16.79 -0.37 -8.57
C ASP A 64 15.97 -0.35 -7.28
N LEU A 65 15.54 0.85 -6.86
CA LEU A 65 14.69 1.03 -5.71
C LEU A 65 13.23 0.89 -6.09
N ILE A 66 12.54 -0.10 -5.51
CA ILE A 66 11.12 -0.36 -5.71
C ILE A 66 10.35 0.09 -4.46
N PRO A 67 9.76 1.30 -4.44
CA PRO A 67 9.04 1.81 -3.29
C PRO A 67 7.72 1.06 -3.08
N PRO A 68 7.16 1.04 -1.84
CA PRO A 68 6.00 0.21 -1.54
C PRO A 68 4.67 0.73 -2.12
N TYR A 69 4.57 1.99 -2.52
CA TYR A 69 3.31 2.58 -3.00
C TYR A 69 3.47 3.81 -3.89
N ASP A 70 4.37 4.74 -3.56
CA ASP A 70 4.41 6.07 -4.19
C ASP A 70 5.24 6.09 -5.47
N HIS A 71 4.87 5.26 -6.42
CA HIS A 71 5.53 5.14 -7.72
C HIS A 71 4.52 4.75 -8.81
N LYS A 72 4.68 5.32 -10.01
CA LYS A 72 3.75 5.08 -11.13
C LYS A 72 3.59 3.60 -11.47
N ASP A 73 4.69 2.86 -11.56
CA ASP A 73 4.65 1.46 -11.96
C ASP A 73 4.02 0.56 -10.88
N ILE A 74 4.19 0.94 -9.60
CA ILE A 74 3.51 0.26 -8.49
C ILE A 74 2.01 0.50 -8.57
N ILE A 75 1.58 1.74 -8.78
CA ILE A 75 0.16 2.09 -8.91
C ILE A 75 -0.46 1.36 -10.11
N LEU A 76 0.23 1.32 -11.26
CA LEU A 76 -0.22 0.57 -12.43
C LEU A 76 -0.34 -0.93 -12.14
N GLY A 77 0.67 -1.53 -11.49
CA GLY A 77 0.61 -2.93 -11.05
C GLY A 77 -0.57 -3.22 -10.12
N GLN A 78 -0.88 -2.32 -9.18
CA GLN A 78 -2.06 -2.46 -8.32
C GLN A 78 -3.38 -2.28 -9.09
N GLY A 79 -3.38 -1.57 -10.20
CA GLY A 79 -4.53 -1.42 -11.09
C GLY A 79 -5.00 -2.74 -11.71
N THR A 80 -4.12 -3.74 -11.84
CA THR A 80 -4.49 -5.07 -12.36
C THR A 80 -5.55 -5.75 -11.52
N LEU A 81 -5.54 -5.57 -10.19
CA LEU A 81 -6.62 -6.02 -9.31
C LEU A 81 -7.97 -5.42 -9.73
N GLY A 82 -7.99 -4.12 -10.03
CA GLY A 82 -9.22 -3.45 -10.47
C GLY A 82 -9.73 -3.99 -11.81
N LEU A 83 -8.84 -4.33 -12.74
CA LEU A 83 -9.22 -4.96 -14.02
C LEU A 83 -9.81 -6.35 -13.79
N GLU A 84 -9.20 -7.18 -12.94
CA GLU A 84 -9.76 -8.49 -12.57
C GLU A 84 -11.14 -8.36 -11.89
N VAL A 85 -11.31 -7.39 -11.00
CA VAL A 85 -12.62 -7.11 -10.36
C VAL A 85 -13.67 -6.73 -11.42
N LEU A 86 -13.31 -5.89 -12.40
CA LEU A 86 -14.23 -5.54 -13.50
C LEU A 86 -14.68 -6.76 -14.29
N ASP A 87 -13.73 -7.64 -14.65
CA ASP A 87 -14.04 -8.85 -15.41
C ASP A 87 -14.93 -9.81 -14.61
N GLN A 88 -14.57 -10.09 -13.34
CA GLN A 88 -15.35 -10.98 -12.46
C GLN A 88 -16.75 -10.46 -12.17
N LEU A 89 -16.92 -9.16 -11.96
CA LEU A 89 -18.26 -8.58 -11.72
C LEU A 89 -19.11 -8.53 -12.98
N LYS A 90 -18.49 -8.40 -14.15
CA LYS A 90 -19.17 -8.51 -15.44
C LYS A 90 -19.73 -9.91 -15.67
N ASP A 91 -18.98 -10.96 -15.27
CA ASP A 91 -19.39 -12.36 -15.43
C ASP A 91 -20.65 -12.70 -14.61
N ILE A 92 -20.93 -11.95 -13.53
CA ILE A 92 -22.11 -12.11 -12.68
C ILE A 92 -23.16 -11.00 -12.86
N ASP A 93 -22.99 -10.15 -13.88
CA ASP A 93 -23.87 -9.00 -14.16
C ASP A 93 -24.11 -8.09 -12.94
N PHE A 94 -23.06 -7.76 -12.21
CA PHE A 94 -23.15 -6.97 -11.00
C PHE A 94 -22.34 -5.65 -11.13
N VAL A 95 -22.99 -4.53 -10.80
CA VAL A 95 -22.36 -3.21 -10.72
C VAL A 95 -22.43 -2.71 -9.28
N PRO A 96 -21.30 -2.50 -8.60
CA PRO A 96 -21.31 -2.03 -7.23
C PRO A 96 -21.60 -0.53 -7.15
N ASP A 97 -22.34 -0.10 -6.13
CA ASP A 97 -22.50 1.31 -5.79
C ASP A 97 -21.31 1.85 -4.98
N THR A 98 -20.69 0.98 -4.20
CA THR A 98 -19.66 1.34 -3.24
C THR A 98 -18.59 0.24 -3.15
N VAL A 99 -17.33 0.67 -3.07
CA VAL A 99 -16.16 -0.19 -2.82
C VAL A 99 -15.43 0.31 -1.58
N LEU A 100 -15.14 -0.57 -0.67
CA LEU A 100 -14.27 -0.35 0.48
C LEU A 100 -12.91 -0.96 0.19
N CYS A 101 -11.84 -0.21 0.35
CA CYS A 101 -10.48 -0.70 0.13
C CYS A 101 -9.57 -0.31 1.28
N CYS A 102 -8.83 -1.27 1.83
CA CYS A 102 -7.81 -0.99 2.84
C CYS A 102 -6.75 -0.04 2.28
N CYS A 103 -6.35 0.94 3.08
CA CYS A 103 -5.41 1.99 2.67
C CYS A 103 -4.29 2.15 3.70
N GLY A 104 -3.05 2.08 3.23
CA GLY A 104 -1.87 2.58 3.90
C GLY A 104 -1.35 3.77 3.09
N GLY A 105 -0.15 3.70 2.49
CA GLY A 105 0.39 4.80 1.67
C GLY A 105 -0.36 5.12 0.36
N GLY A 106 -1.45 4.41 0.06
CA GLY A 106 -2.40 4.73 -0.99
C GLY A 106 -2.15 4.06 -2.35
N GLY A 107 -1.10 3.24 -2.52
CA GLY A 107 -0.76 2.65 -3.82
C GLY A 107 -1.82 1.70 -4.37
N LEU A 108 -2.31 0.78 -3.54
CA LEU A 108 -3.35 -0.18 -3.90
C LEU A 108 -4.63 0.53 -4.34
N ILE A 109 -5.17 1.37 -3.48
CA ILE A 109 -6.44 2.06 -3.76
C ILE A 109 -6.34 3.04 -4.93
N SER A 110 -5.15 3.63 -5.18
CA SER A 110 -4.92 4.47 -6.36
C SER A 110 -5.07 3.66 -7.66
N GLY A 111 -4.38 2.53 -7.76
CA GLY A 111 -4.46 1.65 -8.93
C GLY A 111 -5.87 1.09 -9.13
N LEU A 112 -6.46 0.55 -8.06
CA LEU A 112 -7.83 0.02 -8.04
C LEU A 112 -8.83 1.08 -8.52
N SER A 113 -8.78 2.30 -7.97
CA SER A 113 -9.73 3.36 -8.30
C SER A 113 -9.59 3.85 -9.74
N ILE A 114 -8.39 3.93 -10.30
CA ILE A 114 -8.18 4.24 -11.72
C ILE A 114 -8.88 3.21 -12.60
N ALA A 115 -8.66 1.92 -12.33
CA ALA A 115 -9.24 0.83 -13.11
C ALA A 115 -10.77 0.83 -12.99
N LEU A 116 -11.33 0.82 -11.79
CA LEU A 116 -12.78 0.74 -11.58
C LEU A 116 -13.52 1.96 -12.13
N LYS A 117 -12.99 3.17 -11.91
CA LYS A 117 -13.63 4.40 -12.44
C LYS A 117 -13.49 4.59 -13.94
N SER A 118 -12.65 3.80 -14.62
CA SER A 118 -12.63 3.80 -16.09
C SER A 118 -13.93 3.26 -16.69
N GLN A 119 -14.66 2.41 -15.94
CA GLN A 119 -15.96 1.84 -16.34
C GLN A 119 -17.13 2.46 -15.57
N TRP A 120 -16.95 2.72 -14.28
CA TRP A 120 -18.00 3.21 -13.36
C TRP A 120 -17.64 4.56 -12.75
N ASN A 121 -17.78 5.64 -13.51
CA ASN A 121 -17.38 6.98 -13.07
C ASN A 121 -18.01 7.43 -11.76
N ASN A 122 -19.26 7.02 -11.48
CA ASN A 122 -20.03 7.41 -10.31
C ASN A 122 -19.81 6.47 -9.10
N LEU A 123 -18.97 5.43 -9.23
CA LEU A 123 -18.68 4.49 -8.15
C LEU A 123 -18.08 5.21 -6.93
N ASN A 124 -18.62 4.96 -5.75
CA ASN A 124 -18.02 5.45 -4.51
C ASN A 124 -16.90 4.52 -4.06
N ILE A 125 -15.70 5.06 -3.86
CA ILE A 125 -14.55 4.27 -3.37
C ILE A 125 -14.04 4.92 -2.10
N HIS A 126 -14.07 4.18 -1.00
CA HIS A 126 -13.70 4.66 0.32
C HIS A 126 -12.41 4.00 0.81
N PRO A 127 -11.37 4.77 1.16
CA PRO A 127 -10.22 4.22 1.87
C PRO A 127 -10.62 3.86 3.30
N VAL A 128 -10.24 2.66 3.75
CA VAL A 128 -10.44 2.17 5.11
C VAL A 128 -9.09 2.03 5.79
N GLU A 129 -8.91 2.69 6.92
CA GLU A 129 -7.66 2.81 7.63
C GLU A 129 -7.84 2.46 9.11
N PRO A 130 -6.81 1.93 9.79
CA PRO A 130 -6.89 1.72 11.23
C PRO A 130 -6.90 3.05 11.98
N GLU A 131 -7.61 3.10 13.09
CA GLU A 131 -7.64 4.24 14.00
C GLU A 131 -6.21 4.64 14.42
N PHE A 132 -5.93 5.94 14.51
CA PHE A 132 -4.61 6.54 14.73
C PHE A 132 -3.60 6.39 13.57
N TRP A 133 -3.98 5.78 12.46
CA TRP A 133 -3.20 5.67 11.23
C TRP A 133 -4.04 6.06 10.00
N ASP A 134 -5.03 6.91 10.21
CA ASP A 134 -6.03 7.33 9.23
C ASP A 134 -5.61 8.63 8.51
N ASP A 135 -4.37 8.67 8.11
CA ASP A 135 -3.72 9.79 7.43
C ASP A 135 -4.39 10.17 6.10
N THR A 136 -4.84 9.20 5.32
CA THR A 136 -5.57 9.44 4.06
C THR A 136 -6.95 10.04 4.33
N ARG A 137 -7.70 9.52 5.33
CA ARG A 137 -9.00 10.07 5.72
C ARG A 137 -8.89 11.56 6.10
N ILE A 138 -7.94 11.89 6.95
CA ILE A 138 -7.71 13.27 7.37
C ILE A 138 -7.27 14.12 6.18
N SER A 139 -6.33 13.61 5.36
CA SER A 139 -5.82 14.31 4.18
C SER A 139 -6.92 14.62 3.16
N LEU A 140 -7.85 13.69 2.92
CA LEU A 140 -9.00 13.91 2.02
C LEU A 140 -9.92 15.00 2.56
N LYS A 141 -10.23 14.97 3.87
CA LYS A 141 -11.05 15.98 4.52
C LYS A 141 -10.41 17.38 4.46
N GLU A 142 -9.12 17.47 4.71
CA GLU A 142 -8.35 18.72 4.70
C GLU A 142 -7.93 19.18 3.29
N LYS A 143 -8.08 18.30 2.28
CA LYS A 143 -7.63 18.52 0.90
C LYS A 143 -6.12 18.75 0.77
N LYS A 144 -5.34 18.37 1.76
CA LYS A 144 -3.86 18.44 1.82
C LYS A 144 -3.32 17.21 2.52
N ARG A 145 -2.08 16.84 2.23
CA ARG A 145 -1.43 15.70 2.92
C ARG A 145 -1.24 16.03 4.40
N HIS A 146 -1.70 15.11 5.23
CA HIS A 146 -1.58 15.17 6.69
C HIS A 146 -0.61 14.10 7.17
N THR A 147 0.20 14.42 8.18
CA THR A 147 1.11 13.47 8.83
C THR A 147 0.60 13.14 10.22
N ILE A 148 0.40 11.86 10.50
CA ILE A 148 0.00 11.38 11.82
C ILE A 148 1.14 11.56 12.83
N THR A 149 0.83 12.15 13.95
CA THR A 149 1.78 12.36 15.06
C THR A 149 1.47 11.51 16.28
N ASN A 150 0.20 11.21 16.54
CA ASN A 150 -0.24 10.40 17.68
C ASN A 150 -0.45 8.94 17.26
N LYS A 151 0.65 8.19 17.17
CA LYS A 151 0.66 6.80 16.71
C LYS A 151 0.40 5.84 17.86
N LYS A 152 -0.42 4.81 17.62
CA LYS A 152 -0.63 3.69 18.55
C LYS A 152 -0.34 2.38 17.84
N SER A 153 -0.15 1.30 18.61
CA SER A 153 -0.08 -0.05 18.02
C SER A 153 -1.40 -0.41 17.35
N SER A 154 -1.34 -1.20 16.27
CA SER A 154 -2.51 -1.77 15.61
C SER A 154 -2.14 -3.13 15.03
N ILE A 155 -3.12 -4.03 14.97
CA ILE A 155 -3.00 -5.35 14.33
C ILE A 155 -2.87 -5.22 12.80
N CYS A 156 -3.26 -4.09 12.24
CA CYS A 156 -3.20 -3.80 10.81
C CYS A 156 -1.78 -3.42 10.36
N ASP A 157 -0.77 -4.24 10.66
CA ASP A 157 0.66 -3.99 10.43
C ASP A 157 1.01 -3.49 9.02
N ALA A 158 0.25 -3.89 8.00
CA ALA A 158 0.49 -3.47 6.62
C ALA A 158 0.00 -2.06 6.27
N LEU A 159 -0.79 -1.43 7.16
CA LEU A 159 -1.47 -0.15 6.90
C LEU A 159 -0.90 1.01 7.73
N LEU A 160 0.20 0.80 8.46
CA LEU A 160 0.80 1.78 9.35
C LEU A 160 1.63 2.80 8.56
N SER A 161 0.97 3.61 7.75
CA SER A 161 1.54 4.75 7.04
C SER A 161 1.33 6.02 7.87
N GLU A 162 2.34 6.87 7.92
CA GLU A 162 2.26 8.13 8.67
C GLU A 162 1.71 9.27 7.82
N THR A 163 1.86 9.14 6.51
CA THR A 163 1.49 10.18 5.54
C THR A 163 1.20 9.51 4.20
N PRO A 164 0.15 9.90 3.48
CA PRO A 164 -0.09 9.41 2.13
C PRO A 164 1.08 9.73 1.21
N GLY A 165 1.35 8.89 0.23
CA GLY A 165 2.33 9.20 -0.81
C GLY A 165 1.98 10.51 -1.54
N GLU A 166 2.94 11.13 -2.16
CA GLU A 166 2.71 12.38 -2.88
C GLU A 166 1.93 12.15 -4.17
N LEU A 167 2.37 11.16 -4.96
CA LEU A 167 1.70 10.77 -6.20
C LEU A 167 0.34 10.12 -5.92
N THR A 168 0.30 9.18 -4.95
CA THR A 168 -0.94 8.49 -4.57
C THR A 168 -1.98 9.47 -4.04
N PHE A 169 -1.61 10.46 -3.23
CA PHE A 169 -2.57 11.46 -2.75
C PHE A 169 -3.12 12.35 -3.87
N ARG A 170 -2.29 12.73 -4.85
CA ARG A 170 -2.79 13.51 -6.02
C ARG A 170 -3.85 12.75 -6.81
N ILE A 171 -3.73 11.44 -6.91
CA ILE A 171 -4.71 10.56 -7.55
C ILE A 171 -5.95 10.41 -6.64
N ASN A 172 -5.73 10.01 -5.40
CA ASN A 172 -6.75 9.66 -4.44
C ASN A 172 -7.68 10.84 -4.11
N LYS A 173 -7.14 12.06 -4.01
CA LYS A 173 -7.92 13.30 -3.82
C LYS A 173 -8.94 13.56 -4.92
N LYS A 174 -8.72 13.03 -6.13
CA LYS A 174 -9.62 13.21 -7.28
C LYS A 174 -10.63 12.07 -7.42
N LEU A 175 -10.25 10.86 -7.01
CA LEU A 175 -11.01 9.64 -7.33
C LEU A 175 -11.77 9.07 -6.13
N LEU A 176 -11.30 9.31 -4.91
CA LEU A 176 -11.89 8.70 -3.72
C LEU A 176 -13.00 9.57 -3.11
N SER A 177 -13.92 8.89 -2.45
CA SER A 177 -14.91 9.46 -1.58
C SER A 177 -14.30 9.75 -0.18
N PHE A 178 -15.11 9.97 0.86
CA PHE A 178 -14.57 10.18 2.21
C PHE A 178 -13.88 8.93 2.76
N GLY A 179 -12.87 9.12 3.61
CA GLY A 179 -12.18 8.03 4.28
C GLY A 179 -12.93 7.51 5.51
N ILE A 180 -12.72 6.24 5.82
CA ILE A 180 -13.30 5.52 6.96
C ILE A 180 -12.15 5.09 7.89
N SER A 181 -12.32 5.30 9.19
CA SER A 181 -11.41 4.80 10.22
C SER A 181 -12.08 3.68 10.99
N VAL A 182 -11.34 2.59 11.26
CA VAL A 182 -11.82 1.41 11.98
C VAL A 182 -10.90 1.09 13.15
N THR A 183 -11.48 0.61 14.26
CA THR A 183 -10.71 0.10 15.40
C THR A 183 -10.15 -1.29 15.10
N ASP A 184 -9.14 -1.73 15.84
CA ASP A 184 -8.63 -3.10 15.76
C ASP A 184 -9.72 -4.15 16.02
N GLN A 185 -10.67 -3.84 16.92
CA GLN A 185 -11.81 -4.72 17.20
C GLN A 185 -12.77 -4.86 16.01
N GLN A 186 -12.96 -3.80 15.23
CA GLN A 186 -13.79 -3.83 14.01
C GLN A 186 -13.08 -4.51 12.84
N ALA A 187 -11.76 -4.58 12.88
CA ALA A 187 -10.95 -5.23 11.84
C ALA A 187 -10.79 -6.75 12.06
N MET A 188 -11.11 -7.27 13.26
CA MET A 188 -11.13 -8.69 13.62
C MET A 188 -12.48 -9.34 13.28
#